data_e4fbb660306ab341b3b84d524dadbe37
#
_entry.id   e4fbb660306ab341b3b84d524dadbe37
#
_cell.length_a   1.000
_cell.length_b   1.000
_cell.length_c   1.000
_cell.angle_alpha   90.00
_cell.angle_beta   90.00
_cell.angle_gamma   90.00
#
_symmetry.space_group_name_H-M   'P 1'
#
loop_
_entity.id
_entity.type
_entity.pdbx_description
1 polymer ?
#
loop_
_entity_poly.entity_id
_entity_poly.type
_entity_poly.pdbx_seq_one_letter_code
_entity_poly.pdbx_strand_id
1 'polypeptide(L)'
;FTATVRDQFGVRIVGSVAEACKDVDAILLLSLEGRPRLEQMKQIIAAGKPVFMDKPVAASLKDAVEIYKLAAAAQVPVFSASAVRWYPGVLEVANAEPTPARSVISYGPAHVLPHHPDLFFYGIHPTEALFTGMGAGCLSVTRTTTTSESIVTGLWSGGRTGTLQAI
;
A
#
# COMPACT_ATOMS: atom_id res chain seq x y z
N PHE A 1 4.50 24.20 4.67
CA PHE A 1 4.12 22.98 5.39
C PHE A 1 5.06 22.72 6.59
N THR A 2 6.37 22.52 6.39
CA THR A 2 7.32 22.21 7.47
C THR A 2 7.36 23.29 8.57
N ALA A 3 7.38 24.57 8.18
CA ALA A 3 7.32 25.68 9.15
C ALA A 3 6.01 25.64 9.95
N THR A 4 4.88 25.40 9.29
CA THR A 4 3.57 25.29 9.95
C THR A 4 3.56 24.16 10.99
N VAL A 5 4.07 23.00 10.61
CA VAL A 5 4.10 21.82 11.50
C VAL A 5 4.97 22.10 12.74
N ARG A 6 6.13 22.72 12.54
CA ARG A 6 7.02 23.12 13.63
C ARG A 6 6.40 24.20 14.52
N ASP A 7 5.94 25.29 13.92
CA ASP A 7 5.62 26.53 14.65
C ASP A 7 4.21 26.49 15.28
N GLN A 8 3.26 25.80 14.65
CA GLN A 8 1.89 25.70 15.17
C GLN A 8 1.64 24.45 16.02
N PHE A 9 2.34 23.36 15.74
CA PHE A 9 2.11 22.08 16.42
C PHE A 9 3.29 21.64 17.31
N GLY A 10 4.37 22.44 17.40
CA GLY A 10 5.52 22.13 18.24
C GLY A 10 6.30 20.90 17.83
N VAL A 11 6.13 20.41 16.60
CA VAL A 11 6.81 19.20 16.11
C VAL A 11 8.28 19.48 15.83
N ARG A 12 9.15 18.69 16.42
CA ARG A 12 10.59 18.75 16.15
C ARG A 12 10.88 18.34 14.70
N ILE A 13 11.50 19.23 13.95
CA ILE A 13 11.98 18.95 12.59
C ILE A 13 13.46 18.59 12.67
N VAL A 14 13.83 17.49 12.04
CA VAL A 14 15.21 16.96 12.04
C VAL A 14 15.77 16.86 10.62
N GLY A 15 17.09 16.76 10.50
CA GLY A 15 17.79 16.82 9.23
C GLY A 15 17.92 15.48 8.49
N SER A 16 17.59 14.36 9.13
CA SER A 16 17.78 13.04 8.53
C SER A 16 16.76 12.01 9.02
N VAL A 17 16.58 10.94 8.23
CA VAL A 17 15.75 9.79 8.62
C VAL A 17 16.29 9.13 9.89
N ALA A 18 17.60 8.94 9.98
CA ALA A 18 18.22 8.33 11.15
C ALA A 18 17.99 9.15 12.42
N GLU A 19 17.99 10.48 12.32
CA GLU A 19 17.69 11.36 13.44
C GLU A 19 16.19 11.31 13.80
N ALA A 20 15.30 11.24 12.82
CA ALA A 20 13.86 11.10 13.06
C ALA A 20 13.51 9.79 13.78
N CYS A 21 14.30 8.75 13.62
CA CYS A 21 14.10 7.45 14.27
C CYS A 21 14.60 7.38 15.71
N LYS A 22 15.30 8.42 16.21
CA LYS A 22 15.74 8.47 17.60
C LYS A 22 14.59 8.86 18.52
N ASP A 23 14.62 8.33 19.72
CA ASP A 23 13.71 8.70 20.83
C ASP A 23 12.21 8.58 20.47
N VAL A 24 11.87 7.60 19.62
CA VAL A 24 10.49 7.29 19.21
C VAL A 24 10.20 5.80 19.43
N ASP A 25 8.93 5.45 19.65
CA ASP A 25 8.50 4.08 19.87
C ASP A 25 8.08 3.39 18.55
N ALA A 26 7.62 4.16 17.57
CA ALA A 26 7.19 3.68 16.26
C ALA A 26 7.43 4.74 15.18
N ILE A 27 7.44 4.32 13.94
CA ILE A 27 7.73 5.18 12.78
C ILE A 27 6.57 5.14 11.81
N LEU A 28 6.14 6.31 11.35
CA LEU A 28 5.19 6.48 10.26
C LEU A 28 5.94 6.99 9.02
N LEU A 29 6.12 6.15 8.02
CA LEU A 29 6.73 6.54 6.74
C LEU A 29 5.64 6.98 5.77
N LEU A 30 5.45 8.29 5.64
CA LEU A 30 4.36 8.91 4.90
C LEU A 30 4.81 9.58 3.59
N SER A 31 6.00 9.29 3.08
CA SER A 31 6.43 9.81 1.77
C SER A 31 5.46 9.33 0.67
N LEU A 32 5.04 10.23 -0.21
CA LEU A 32 4.03 9.91 -1.24
C LEU A 32 4.58 8.99 -2.33
N GLU A 33 5.87 9.08 -2.62
CA GLU A 33 6.50 8.40 -3.72
C GLU A 33 7.10 7.05 -3.31
N GLY A 34 6.85 6.01 -4.11
CA GLY A 34 7.34 4.66 -3.85
C GLY A 34 8.82 4.43 -4.21
N ARG A 35 9.41 5.23 -5.12
CA ARG A 35 10.80 5.03 -5.57
C ARG A 35 11.86 5.16 -4.47
N PRO A 36 11.83 6.15 -3.57
CA PRO A 36 12.83 6.26 -2.50
C PRO A 36 12.60 5.31 -1.33
N ARG A 37 11.47 4.57 -1.29
CA ARG A 37 11.04 3.78 -0.14
C ARG A 37 12.05 2.73 0.30
N LEU A 38 12.66 2.00 -0.63
CA LEU A 38 13.65 0.98 -0.28
C LEU A 38 14.82 1.58 0.49
N GLU A 39 15.35 2.71 0.03
CA GLU A 39 16.50 3.35 0.69
C GLU A 39 16.10 4.00 2.03
N GLN A 40 14.91 4.55 2.11
CA GLN A 40 14.36 5.04 3.39
C GLN A 40 14.18 3.89 4.38
N MET A 41 13.58 2.78 3.94
CA MET A 41 13.34 1.61 4.79
C MET A 41 14.61 0.93 5.28
N LYS A 42 15.69 0.90 4.51
CA LYS A 42 16.99 0.42 4.99
C LYS A 42 17.47 1.18 6.22
N GLN A 43 17.32 2.52 6.22
CA GLN A 43 17.70 3.35 7.36
C GLN A 43 16.75 3.17 8.54
N ILE A 44 15.44 3.06 8.29
CA ILE A 44 14.42 2.90 9.31
C ILE A 44 14.53 1.53 9.99
N ILE A 45 14.71 0.46 9.23
CA ILE A 45 14.85 -0.91 9.75
C ILE A 45 16.06 -1.01 10.69
N ALA A 46 17.14 -0.28 10.41
CA ALA A 46 18.31 -0.23 11.28
C ALA A 46 18.02 0.34 12.67
N ALA A 47 16.94 1.11 12.84
CA ALA A 47 16.51 1.62 14.14
C ALA A 47 15.75 0.59 14.99
N GLY A 48 15.33 -0.53 14.43
CA GLY A 48 14.66 -1.62 15.17
C GLY A 48 13.26 -1.29 15.69
N LYS A 49 12.59 -0.27 15.13
CA LYS A 49 11.27 0.18 15.59
C LYS A 49 10.15 -0.31 14.67
N PRO A 50 8.94 -0.56 15.20
CA PRO A 50 7.78 -0.85 14.38
C PRO A 50 7.51 0.26 13.35
N VAL A 51 7.12 -0.11 12.13
CA VAL A 51 6.92 0.84 11.03
C VAL A 51 5.54 0.66 10.40
N PHE A 52 4.75 1.72 10.37
CA PHE A 52 3.67 1.86 9.40
C PHE A 52 4.19 2.59 8.16
N MET A 53 4.00 2.00 7.00
CA MET A 53 4.40 2.56 5.72
C MET A 53 3.15 2.87 4.91
N ASP A 54 2.90 4.15 4.62
CA ASP A 54 1.78 4.52 3.77
C ASP A 54 1.94 3.92 2.36
N LYS A 55 0.85 3.79 1.66
CA LYS A 55 0.84 3.29 0.26
C LYS A 55 1.47 4.32 -0.72
N PRO A 56 2.05 3.87 -1.82
CA PRO A 56 2.40 2.49 -2.15
C PRO A 56 3.64 2.02 -1.37
N VAL A 57 3.74 0.74 -1.12
CA VAL A 57 4.91 0.15 -0.43
C VAL A 57 6.21 0.49 -1.14
N ALA A 58 6.22 0.42 -2.45
CA ALA A 58 7.35 0.76 -3.31
C ALA A 58 6.84 1.10 -4.73
N ALA A 59 7.76 1.45 -5.63
CA ALA A 59 7.46 1.68 -7.04
C ALA A 59 7.73 0.45 -7.92
N SER A 60 8.12 -0.67 -7.32
CA SER A 60 8.30 -1.96 -8.02
C SER A 60 8.02 -3.12 -7.08
N LEU A 61 7.60 -4.25 -7.65
CA LEU A 61 7.45 -5.50 -6.89
C LEU A 61 8.78 -5.95 -6.29
N LYS A 62 9.88 -5.78 -7.01
CA LYS A 62 11.22 -6.12 -6.54
C LYS A 62 11.55 -5.39 -5.24
N ASP A 63 11.36 -4.08 -5.21
CA ASP A 63 11.67 -3.27 -4.03
C ASP A 63 10.70 -3.55 -2.89
N ALA A 64 9.42 -3.77 -3.18
CA ALA A 64 8.44 -4.16 -2.16
C ALA A 64 8.82 -5.48 -1.49
N VAL A 65 9.18 -6.50 -2.25
CA VAL A 65 9.65 -7.79 -1.71
C VAL A 65 10.92 -7.62 -0.90
N GLU A 66 11.86 -6.80 -1.36
CA GLU A 66 13.12 -6.56 -0.66
C GLU A 66 12.88 -5.85 0.68
N ILE A 67 12.00 -4.86 0.74
CA ILE A 67 11.62 -4.19 2.00
C ILE A 67 11.13 -5.19 3.03
N TYR A 68 10.19 -6.07 2.67
CA TYR A 68 9.66 -7.06 3.60
C TYR A 68 10.68 -8.13 3.99
N LYS A 69 11.60 -8.52 3.09
CA LYS A 69 12.70 -9.43 3.42
C LYS A 69 13.66 -8.82 4.43
N LEU A 70 14.05 -7.56 4.23
CA LEU A 70 14.94 -6.84 5.16
C LEU A 70 14.27 -6.67 6.53
N ALA A 71 13.00 -6.30 6.55
CA ALA A 71 12.25 -6.16 7.79
C ALA A 71 12.14 -7.50 8.55
N ALA A 72 11.82 -8.58 7.86
CA ALA A 72 11.73 -9.92 8.45
C ALA A 72 13.08 -10.39 8.99
N ALA A 73 14.18 -10.19 8.25
CA ALA A 73 15.52 -10.55 8.69
C ALA A 73 15.96 -9.78 9.94
N ALA A 74 15.54 -8.52 10.05
CA ALA A 74 15.81 -7.68 11.22
C ALA A 74 14.78 -7.84 12.36
N GLN A 75 13.76 -8.67 12.19
CA GLN A 75 12.63 -8.86 13.11
C GLN A 75 11.89 -7.54 13.43
N VAL A 76 11.82 -6.61 12.48
CA VAL A 76 11.12 -5.33 12.59
C VAL A 76 9.70 -5.50 12.06
N PRO A 77 8.66 -5.24 12.89
CA PRO A 77 7.28 -5.25 12.44
C PRO A 77 7.04 -4.13 11.41
N VAL A 78 6.58 -4.50 10.21
CA VAL A 78 6.24 -3.56 9.15
C VAL A 78 4.88 -3.91 8.57
N PHE A 79 4.01 -2.93 8.43
CA PHE A 79 2.78 -3.09 7.69
C PHE A 79 2.45 -1.85 6.86
N SER A 80 1.62 -2.05 5.86
CA SER A 80 1.12 -1.00 4.96
C SER A 80 -0.34 -1.24 4.65
N ALA A 81 -1.09 -0.18 4.55
CA ALA A 81 -2.49 -0.25 4.14
C ALA A 81 -2.93 1.04 3.44
N SER A 82 -3.86 0.91 2.52
CA SER A 82 -4.68 2.02 2.09
C SER A 82 -5.82 2.25 3.11
N ALA A 83 -6.20 3.49 3.34
CA ALA A 83 -7.34 3.81 4.20
C ALA A 83 -8.64 3.14 3.75
N VAL A 84 -8.81 2.86 2.45
CA VAL A 84 -10.02 2.22 1.91
C VAL A 84 -10.26 0.81 2.46
N ARG A 85 -9.21 0.11 2.91
CA ARG A 85 -9.34 -1.18 3.59
C ARG A 85 -10.32 -1.12 4.77
N TRP A 86 -10.38 0.01 5.43
CA TRP A 86 -11.13 0.22 6.67
C TRP A 86 -12.48 0.89 6.45
N TYR A 87 -12.87 1.15 5.21
CA TYR A 87 -14.18 1.72 4.92
C TYR A 87 -15.29 0.72 5.28
N PRO A 88 -16.39 1.16 5.93
CA PRO A 88 -17.45 0.28 6.37
C PRO A 88 -17.95 -0.66 5.29
N GLY A 89 -18.26 -0.15 4.09
CA GLY A 89 -18.73 -0.98 2.98
C GLY A 89 -17.70 -2.01 2.48
N VAL A 90 -16.40 -1.73 2.59
CA VAL A 90 -15.34 -2.71 2.24
C VAL A 90 -15.27 -3.80 3.31
N LEU A 91 -15.40 -3.44 4.58
CA LEU A 91 -15.43 -4.40 5.68
C LEU A 91 -16.71 -5.25 5.65
N GLU A 92 -17.85 -4.69 5.28
CA GLU A 92 -19.11 -5.44 5.07
C GLU A 92 -18.91 -6.53 4.01
N VAL A 93 -18.30 -6.21 2.86
CA VAL A 93 -18.00 -7.18 1.80
C VAL A 93 -17.02 -8.25 2.30
N ALA A 94 -16.00 -7.85 3.05
CA ALA A 94 -14.99 -8.78 3.57
C ALA A 94 -15.56 -9.78 4.60
N ASN A 95 -16.59 -9.37 5.33
CA ASN A 95 -17.24 -10.18 6.38
C ASN A 95 -18.56 -10.83 5.93
N ALA A 96 -18.99 -10.57 4.69
CA ALA A 96 -20.25 -11.15 4.17
C ALA A 96 -20.11 -12.65 3.89
N GLU A 97 -21.16 -13.41 4.21
CA GLU A 97 -21.20 -14.85 3.85
C GLU A 97 -21.66 -15.03 2.38
N PRO A 98 -21.12 -16.04 1.67
CA PRO A 98 -20.06 -16.96 2.12
C PRO A 98 -18.67 -16.32 2.16
N THR A 99 -17.92 -16.64 3.18
CA THR A 99 -16.53 -16.20 3.32
C THR A 99 -15.56 -17.30 2.87
N PRO A 100 -14.59 -17.05 1.97
CA PRO A 100 -14.37 -15.79 1.23
C PRO A 100 -15.37 -15.59 0.08
N ALA A 101 -15.59 -14.34 -0.30
CA ALA A 101 -16.52 -13.98 -1.38
C ALA A 101 -16.22 -14.74 -2.69
N ARG A 102 -17.26 -15.15 -3.41
CA ARG A 102 -17.12 -15.83 -4.70
C ARG A 102 -16.65 -14.89 -5.81
N SER A 103 -17.09 -13.64 -5.77
CA SER A 103 -16.68 -12.60 -6.70
C SER A 103 -16.76 -11.25 -6.02
N VAL A 104 -15.80 -10.37 -6.34
CA VAL A 104 -15.77 -8.97 -5.93
C VAL A 104 -15.41 -8.10 -7.13
N ILE A 105 -16.13 -7.00 -7.30
CA ILE A 105 -15.79 -5.96 -8.24
C ILE A 105 -15.44 -4.71 -7.44
N SER A 106 -14.24 -4.18 -7.67
CA SER A 106 -13.78 -2.94 -7.09
C SER A 106 -13.46 -1.94 -8.21
N TYR A 107 -13.82 -0.70 -8.01
CA TYR A 107 -13.50 0.37 -8.96
C TYR A 107 -13.05 1.63 -8.23
N GLY A 108 -12.28 2.44 -8.92
CA GLY A 108 -11.84 3.72 -8.37
C GLY A 108 -10.85 4.43 -9.27
N PRO A 109 -10.51 5.68 -8.90
CA PRO A 109 -9.57 6.48 -9.65
C PRO A 109 -8.20 5.82 -9.68
N ALA A 110 -7.57 5.83 -10.85
CA ALA A 110 -6.26 5.23 -11.05
C ALA A 110 -5.38 6.15 -11.92
N HIS A 111 -5.29 7.40 -11.52
CA HIS A 111 -4.48 8.39 -12.22
C HIS A 111 -3.03 7.89 -12.39
N VAL A 112 -2.58 7.85 -13.63
CA VAL A 112 -1.18 7.58 -13.96
C VAL A 112 -0.42 8.90 -13.94
N LEU A 113 0.56 9.00 -13.08
CA LEU A 113 1.40 10.21 -12.96
C LEU A 113 2.82 9.93 -13.50
N PRO A 114 3.50 10.93 -14.10
CA PRO A 114 4.82 10.73 -14.71
C PRO A 114 5.88 10.15 -13.78
N HIS A 115 5.74 10.38 -12.46
CA HIS A 115 6.70 9.95 -11.46
C HIS A 115 6.28 8.68 -10.71
N HIS A 116 5.11 8.12 -11.03
CA HIS A 116 4.60 6.90 -10.41
C HIS A 116 4.34 5.85 -11.50
N PRO A 117 4.91 4.65 -11.38
CA PRO A 117 4.74 3.65 -12.41
C PRO A 117 3.30 3.13 -12.44
N ASP A 118 2.68 3.18 -13.61
CA ASP A 118 1.40 2.56 -13.94
C ASP A 118 0.30 2.84 -12.87
N LEU A 119 -0.35 1.79 -12.38
CA LEU A 119 -1.44 1.85 -11.40
C LEU A 119 -0.98 2.01 -9.94
N PHE A 120 0.33 2.08 -9.67
CA PHE A 120 0.88 2.08 -8.30
C PHE A 120 0.44 3.24 -7.43
N PHE A 121 0.17 4.41 -8.03
CA PHE A 121 -0.14 5.61 -7.23
C PHE A 121 -1.55 5.59 -6.64
N TYR A 122 -2.58 5.53 -7.49
CA TYR A 122 -3.99 5.53 -7.07
C TYR A 122 -4.69 4.20 -7.27
N GLY A 123 -4.31 3.42 -8.27
CA GLY A 123 -4.87 2.09 -8.48
C GLY A 123 -4.68 1.13 -7.31
N ILE A 124 -3.74 1.42 -6.40
CA ILE A 124 -3.56 0.67 -5.15
C ILE A 124 -4.81 0.69 -4.27
N HIS A 125 -5.57 1.79 -4.25
CA HIS A 125 -6.77 1.92 -3.41
C HIS A 125 -7.86 0.90 -3.78
N PRO A 126 -8.37 0.89 -5.02
CA PRO A 126 -9.34 -0.12 -5.41
C PRO A 126 -8.75 -1.54 -5.46
N THR A 127 -7.44 -1.70 -5.69
CA THR A 127 -6.77 -3.00 -5.56
C THR A 127 -6.83 -3.51 -4.13
N GLU A 128 -6.57 -2.68 -3.15
CA GLU A 128 -6.62 -3.09 -1.75
C GLU A 128 -8.05 -3.41 -1.30
N ALA A 129 -9.04 -2.63 -1.73
CA ALA A 129 -10.46 -2.94 -1.49
C ALA A 129 -10.83 -4.32 -2.08
N LEU A 130 -10.39 -4.60 -3.32
CA LEU A 130 -10.58 -5.89 -3.97
C LEU A 130 -9.99 -7.05 -3.14
N PHE A 131 -8.72 -6.92 -2.74
CA PHE A 131 -8.06 -7.95 -1.96
C PHE A 131 -8.58 -8.06 -0.53
N THR A 132 -9.18 -7.01 0.02
CA THR A 132 -9.85 -7.08 1.32
C THR A 132 -11.08 -8.00 1.26
N GLY A 133 -11.87 -7.93 0.18
CA GLY A 133 -13.01 -8.81 -0.02
C GLY A 133 -12.65 -10.21 -0.54
N MET A 134 -11.67 -10.32 -1.43
CA MET A 134 -11.27 -11.61 -2.04
C MET A 134 -10.30 -12.41 -1.19
N GLY A 135 -9.54 -11.77 -0.30
CA GLY A 135 -8.41 -12.37 0.38
C GLY A 135 -7.19 -12.57 -0.51
N ALA A 136 -6.13 -13.10 0.09
CA ALA A 136 -4.91 -13.49 -0.63
C ALA A 136 -5.15 -14.68 -1.56
N GLY A 137 -4.18 -15.01 -2.43
CA GLY A 137 -4.19 -16.22 -3.26
C GLY A 137 -4.71 -16.00 -4.68
N CYS A 138 -4.57 -14.80 -5.23
CA CYS A 138 -4.74 -14.58 -6.67
C CYS A 138 -3.71 -15.41 -7.46
N LEU A 139 -4.19 -16.23 -8.39
CA LEU A 139 -3.37 -17.16 -9.16
C LEU A 139 -2.89 -16.56 -10.49
N SER A 140 -3.75 -15.77 -11.12
CA SER A 140 -3.43 -15.11 -12.39
C SER A 140 -4.26 -13.86 -12.56
N VAL A 141 -3.76 -12.94 -13.39
CA VAL A 141 -4.46 -11.72 -13.77
C VAL A 141 -4.41 -11.53 -15.29
N THR A 142 -5.48 -10.97 -15.82
CA THR A 142 -5.55 -10.49 -17.20
C THR A 142 -5.95 -9.02 -17.17
N ARG A 143 -5.29 -8.19 -17.99
CA ARG A 143 -5.56 -6.76 -18.07
C ARG A 143 -5.96 -6.37 -19.48
N THR A 144 -7.02 -5.59 -19.58
CA THR A 144 -7.41 -4.85 -20.78
C THR A 144 -7.30 -3.37 -20.49
N THR A 145 -6.59 -2.63 -21.34
CA THR A 145 -6.38 -1.18 -21.15
C THR A 145 -6.94 -0.44 -22.35
N THR A 146 -7.69 0.60 -22.09
CA THR A 146 -8.17 1.58 -23.07
C THR A 146 -7.45 2.92 -22.86
N THR A 147 -7.88 3.95 -23.56
CA THR A 147 -7.36 5.31 -23.38
C THR A 147 -7.78 5.95 -22.04
N SER A 148 -8.84 5.46 -21.41
CA SER A 148 -9.47 6.07 -20.23
C SER A 148 -9.46 5.17 -19.00
N GLU A 149 -9.28 3.87 -19.15
CA GLU A 149 -9.41 2.92 -18.06
C GLU A 149 -8.56 1.66 -18.25
N SER A 150 -8.38 0.95 -17.17
CA SER A 150 -7.85 -0.42 -17.18
C SER A 150 -8.79 -1.33 -16.41
N ILE A 151 -9.15 -2.46 -17.02
CA ILE A 151 -9.89 -3.53 -16.36
C ILE A 151 -8.93 -4.68 -16.11
N VAL A 152 -8.79 -5.08 -14.86
CA VAL A 152 -7.95 -6.21 -14.47
C VAL A 152 -8.84 -7.28 -13.84
N THR A 153 -8.87 -8.45 -14.44
CA THR A 153 -9.59 -9.61 -13.91
C THR A 153 -8.59 -10.59 -13.30
N GLY A 154 -8.77 -10.91 -12.03
CA GLY A 154 -7.99 -11.90 -11.31
C GLY A 154 -8.77 -13.21 -11.11
N LEU A 155 -8.05 -14.32 -11.13
CA LEU A 155 -8.55 -15.66 -10.82
C LEU A 155 -7.95 -16.15 -9.51
N TRP A 156 -8.79 -16.59 -8.61
CA TRP A 156 -8.42 -17.25 -7.35
C TRP A 156 -8.76 -18.73 -7.38
N SER A 157 -8.23 -19.49 -6.42
CA SER A 157 -8.57 -20.89 -6.24
C SER A 157 -10.08 -21.09 -6.05
N GLY A 158 -10.60 -22.24 -6.48
CA GLY A 158 -12.02 -22.57 -6.42
C GLY A 158 -12.90 -21.85 -7.45
N GLY A 159 -12.30 -21.29 -8.51
CA GLY A 159 -13.02 -20.57 -9.56
C GLY A 159 -13.55 -19.20 -9.13
N ARG A 160 -13.06 -18.63 -8.05
CA ARG A 160 -13.42 -17.29 -7.59
C ARG A 160 -12.76 -16.22 -8.47
N THR A 161 -13.47 -15.12 -8.70
CA THR A 161 -12.98 -14.06 -9.59
C THR A 161 -13.04 -12.70 -8.91
N GLY A 162 -12.03 -11.88 -9.18
CA GLY A 162 -12.00 -10.50 -8.74
C GLY A 162 -11.78 -9.55 -9.91
N THR A 163 -12.52 -8.46 -9.98
CA THR A 163 -12.35 -7.46 -11.05
C THR A 163 -11.99 -6.12 -10.44
N LEU A 164 -10.91 -5.54 -10.95
CA LEU A 164 -10.52 -4.17 -10.70
C LEU A 164 -10.83 -3.34 -11.94
N GLN A 165 -11.61 -2.29 -11.77
CA GLN A 165 -11.81 -1.26 -12.78
C GLN A 165 -11.10 0.03 -12.34
N ALA A 166 -10.01 0.33 -12.99
CA ALA A 166 -9.15 1.48 -12.74
C ALA A 166 -9.52 2.60 -13.73
N ILE A 167 -10.19 3.67 -13.26
CA ILE A 167 -10.81 4.75 -14.02
C ILE A 167 -10.18 6.11 -13.75
#